data_f53565c703d190988e11781051986e95
#
_entry.id   f53565c703d190988e11781051986e95
#
_cell.length_a   1.000
_cell.length_b   1.000
_cell.length_c   1.000
_cell.angle_alpha   90.00
_cell.angle_beta   90.00
_cell.angle_gamma   90.00
#
_symmetry.space_group_name_H-M   'P 1'
#
loop_
_entity.id
_entity.type
_entity.pdbx_description
1 polymer ?
#
loop_
_entity_poly.entity_id
_entity_poly.type
_entity_poly.pdbx_seq_one_letter_code
_entity_poly.pdbx_strand_id
1 'polypeptide(L)'
;MTDVDLMLVYGTLREGMPTYGGAELPPVVTVGRGLRVPGWLFDVGAYPAAVLDWPALRGEREAGAAIECDLVRVVRGSGVGWLQEALAAFDAYEEVAADAETGDPGMYRRVLVDGIPARAGLACGAAGARAGSGVGERAWIYEWTRPVTDLPRIESGRWG
;
A
#
# COMPACT_ATOMS: atom_id res chain seq x y z
N MET A 1 -8.22 -13.16 -12.73
CA MET A 1 -8.83 -11.88 -12.32
C MET A 1 -8.80 -11.78 -10.80
N THR A 2 -8.31 -10.69 -10.29
CA THR A 2 -8.10 -10.53 -8.85
C THR A 2 -9.29 -9.80 -8.25
N ASP A 3 -9.93 -10.40 -7.23
CA ASP A 3 -11.09 -9.81 -6.55
C ASP A 3 -10.68 -9.18 -5.21
N VAL A 4 -9.43 -8.71 -5.10
CA VAL A 4 -8.92 -8.12 -3.87
C VAL A 4 -9.38 -6.67 -3.79
N ASP A 5 -10.21 -6.38 -2.80
CA ASP A 5 -10.76 -5.06 -2.53
C ASP A 5 -10.12 -4.37 -1.32
N LEU A 6 -9.08 -4.97 -0.76
CA LEU A 6 -8.33 -4.44 0.36
C LEU A 6 -7.06 -3.72 -0.13
N MET A 7 -6.74 -2.61 0.53
CA MET A 7 -5.53 -1.84 0.26
C MET A 7 -4.84 -1.46 1.57
N LEU A 8 -3.53 -1.54 1.56
CA LEU A 8 -2.68 -0.98 2.62
C LEU A 8 -2.31 0.43 2.22
N VAL A 9 -2.67 1.40 3.04
CA VAL A 9 -2.46 2.82 2.75
C VAL A 9 -1.64 3.45 3.86
N TYR A 10 -0.66 4.25 3.47
CA TYR A 10 0.30 4.84 4.41
C TYR A 10 0.45 6.36 4.26
N GLY A 11 -0.26 6.95 3.33
CA GLY A 11 -0.17 8.38 3.00
C GLY A 11 -1.53 9.01 2.77
N THR A 12 -1.64 9.75 1.67
CA THR A 12 -2.84 10.53 1.34
C THR A 12 -4.08 9.68 0.99
N LEU A 13 -3.92 8.40 0.74
CA LEU A 13 -5.05 7.49 0.52
C LEU A 13 -5.73 7.05 1.81
N ARG A 14 -5.17 7.36 2.98
CA ARG A 14 -5.82 7.03 4.26
C ARG A 14 -7.14 7.78 4.38
N GLU A 15 -8.13 7.10 4.96
CA GLU A 15 -9.46 7.67 5.18
C GLU A 15 -9.36 8.98 5.98
N GLY A 16 -10.01 10.03 5.47
CA GLY A 16 -10.00 11.35 6.11
C GLY A 16 -8.79 12.22 5.80
N MET A 17 -7.79 11.71 5.09
CA MET A 17 -6.65 12.52 4.66
C MET A 17 -7.01 13.33 3.40
N PRO A 18 -6.54 14.59 3.32
CA PRO A 18 -6.75 15.36 2.10
C PRO A 18 -5.97 14.75 0.94
N THR A 19 -6.60 14.62 -0.21
CA THR A 19 -5.95 14.14 -1.41
C THR A 19 -5.09 15.23 -2.04
N TYR A 20 -4.01 14.81 -2.69
CA TYR A 20 -3.16 15.72 -3.43
C TYR A 20 -3.95 16.31 -4.61
N GLY A 21 -3.94 17.64 -4.72
CA GLY A 21 -4.66 18.34 -5.77
C GLY A 21 -6.18 18.30 -5.64
N GLY A 22 -6.73 17.88 -4.51
CA GLY A 22 -8.18 17.79 -4.31
C GLY A 22 -8.87 16.72 -5.15
N ALA A 23 -8.15 15.68 -5.54
CA ALA A 23 -8.69 14.62 -6.38
C ALA A 23 -9.85 13.89 -5.69
N GLU A 24 -10.89 13.59 -6.46
CA GLU A 24 -11.97 12.72 -6.01
C GLU A 24 -11.58 11.27 -6.25
N LEU A 25 -11.58 10.47 -5.18
CA LEU A 25 -11.22 9.06 -5.24
C LEU A 25 -12.40 8.19 -4.84
N PRO A 26 -12.43 6.93 -5.30
CA PRO A 26 -13.44 6.00 -4.84
C PRO A 26 -13.46 5.90 -3.32
N PRO A 27 -14.63 5.79 -2.68
CA PRO A 27 -14.71 5.75 -1.23
C PRO A 27 -14.10 4.47 -0.68
N VAL A 28 -13.46 4.60 0.48
CA VAL A 28 -12.88 3.49 1.23
C VAL A 28 -13.34 3.55 2.67
N VAL A 29 -13.33 2.41 3.35
CA VAL A 29 -13.56 2.34 4.78
C VAL A 29 -12.35 1.68 5.44
N THR A 30 -11.92 2.23 6.57
CA THR A 30 -10.83 1.66 7.34
C THR A 30 -11.32 0.42 8.08
N VAL A 31 -10.65 -0.71 7.85
CA VAL A 31 -10.96 -1.98 8.52
C VAL A 31 -9.86 -2.43 9.47
N GLY A 32 -8.69 -1.80 9.42
CA GLY A 32 -7.60 -2.05 10.34
C GLY A 32 -6.66 -0.84 10.38
N ARG A 33 -6.08 -0.57 11.54
CA ARG A 33 -5.14 0.55 11.72
C ARG A 33 -3.83 0.04 12.30
N GLY A 34 -2.75 0.74 11.95
CA GLY A 34 -1.45 0.47 12.54
C GLY A 34 -0.85 -0.88 12.19
N LEU A 35 -1.15 -1.42 11.01
CA LEU A 35 -0.51 -2.63 10.54
C LEU A 35 0.93 -2.31 10.13
N ARG A 36 1.85 -3.22 10.42
CA ARG A 36 3.27 -3.04 10.13
C ARG A 36 3.65 -3.85 8.90
N VAL A 37 4.09 -3.14 7.87
CA VAL A 37 4.53 -3.75 6.61
C VAL A 37 6.06 -3.64 6.54
N PRO A 38 6.79 -4.76 6.41
CA PRO A 38 8.24 -4.70 6.25
C PRO A 38 8.66 -3.81 5.09
N GLY A 39 9.48 -2.81 5.37
CA GLY A 39 9.93 -1.86 4.38
C GLY A 39 10.37 -0.53 4.96
N TRP A 40 10.67 0.41 4.09
CA TRP A 40 11.18 1.73 4.43
C TRP A 40 10.31 2.81 3.81
N LEU A 41 10.10 3.89 4.57
CA LEU A 41 9.32 5.04 4.13
C LEU A 41 10.25 6.25 3.95
N PHE A 42 10.05 6.96 2.86
CA PHE A 42 10.84 8.15 2.50
C PHE A 42 9.93 9.36 2.29
N ASP A 43 10.46 10.53 2.53
CA ASP A 43 9.73 11.78 2.39
C ASP A 43 10.04 12.41 1.01
N VAL A 44 9.02 12.50 0.18
CA VAL A 44 9.12 13.17 -1.14
C VAL A 44 8.70 14.63 -1.03
N GLY A 45 8.16 15.04 0.12
CA GLY A 45 7.66 16.39 0.37
C GLY A 45 6.15 16.40 0.58
N ALA A 46 5.40 16.37 -0.49
CA ALA A 46 3.94 16.38 -0.43
C ALA A 46 3.32 15.01 -0.10
N TYR A 47 4.08 13.94 -0.25
CA TYR A 47 3.61 12.55 -0.07
C TYR A 47 4.77 11.64 0.28
N PRO A 48 4.49 10.46 0.86
CA PRO A 48 5.53 9.48 1.21
C PRO A 48 5.80 8.50 0.06
N ALA A 49 7.00 7.95 0.06
CA ALA A 49 7.40 6.88 -0.84
C ALA A 49 7.74 5.62 -0.04
N ALA A 50 7.08 4.52 -0.32
CA ALA A 50 7.33 3.25 0.35
C ALA A 50 8.15 2.32 -0.54
N VAL A 51 9.20 1.75 0.03
CA VAL A 51 10.00 0.69 -0.58
C VAL A 51 9.86 -0.55 0.29
N LEU A 52 9.30 -1.62 -0.26
CA LEU A 52 9.00 -2.82 0.50
C LEU A 52 10.24 -3.69 0.69
N ASP A 53 10.32 -4.31 1.84
CA ASP A 53 11.34 -5.31 2.15
C ASP A 53 10.84 -6.69 1.71
N TRP A 54 10.96 -6.97 0.43
CA TRP A 54 10.44 -8.20 -0.15
C TRP A 54 11.01 -9.48 0.47
N PRO A 55 12.34 -9.58 0.76
CA PRO A 55 12.85 -10.75 1.47
C PRO A 55 12.17 -10.99 2.82
N ALA A 56 11.95 -9.92 3.61
CA ALA A 56 11.23 -10.05 4.87
C ALA A 56 9.75 -10.43 4.67
N LEU A 57 9.11 -9.85 3.66
CA LEU A 57 7.71 -10.19 3.32
C LEU A 57 7.56 -11.65 2.92
N ARG A 58 8.55 -12.24 2.25
CA ARG A 58 8.57 -13.65 1.89
C ARG A 58 9.03 -14.58 3.02
N GLY A 59 9.38 -14.03 4.19
CA GLY A 59 9.86 -14.81 5.32
C GLY A 59 11.30 -15.31 5.18
N GLU A 60 12.08 -14.73 4.28
CA GLU A 60 13.47 -15.10 4.05
C GLU A 60 14.43 -14.52 5.10
N ARG A 61 14.01 -13.46 5.77
CA ARG A 61 14.73 -12.83 6.87
C ARG A 61 13.79 -12.01 7.75
N GLU A 62 14.26 -11.59 8.92
CA GLU A 62 13.50 -10.67 9.76
C GLU A 62 13.53 -9.27 9.16
N ALA A 63 12.44 -8.51 9.38
CA ALA A 63 12.34 -7.14 8.95
C ALA A 63 13.24 -6.23 9.80
N GLY A 64 14.06 -5.41 9.13
CA GLY A 64 14.86 -4.39 9.80
C GLY A 64 14.08 -3.12 10.10
N ALA A 65 13.04 -2.86 9.33
CA ALA A 65 12.17 -1.70 9.48
C ALA A 65 10.76 -2.06 9.05
N ALA A 66 9.79 -1.25 9.46
CA ALA A 66 8.40 -1.43 9.07
C ALA A 66 7.73 -0.10 8.77
N ILE A 67 6.78 -0.14 7.85
CA ILE A 67 5.92 0.97 7.48
C ILE A 67 4.59 0.77 8.20
N GLU A 68 4.10 1.81 8.88
CA GLU A 68 2.78 1.77 9.51
C GLU A 68 1.72 2.10 8.48
N CYS A 69 0.79 1.16 8.25
CA CYS A 69 -0.27 1.26 7.27
C CYS A 69 -1.63 1.11 7.91
N ASP A 70 -2.62 1.75 7.34
CA ASP A 70 -4.02 1.43 7.59
C ASP A 70 -4.49 0.45 6.52
N LEU A 71 -5.33 -0.50 6.89
CA LEU A 71 -5.99 -1.40 5.96
C LEU A 71 -7.37 -0.83 5.66
N VAL A 72 -7.62 -0.56 4.39
CA VAL A 72 -8.90 -0.04 3.94
C VAL A 72 -9.55 -1.01 2.95
N ARG A 73 -10.88 -1.01 2.95
CA ARG A 73 -11.66 -1.73 1.95
C ARG A 73 -12.28 -0.74 0.99
N VAL A 74 -12.16 -1.00 -0.30
CA VAL A 74 -12.82 -0.20 -1.32
C VAL A 74 -14.32 -0.46 -1.24
N VAL A 75 -15.13 0.61 -1.11
CA VAL A 75 -16.57 0.48 -1.00
C VAL A 75 -17.13 -0.04 -2.33
N ARG A 76 -17.99 -1.06 -2.24
CA ARG A 76 -18.55 -1.70 -3.41
C ARG A 76 -19.37 -0.71 -4.23
N GLY A 77 -19.00 -0.59 -5.51
CA GLY A 77 -19.75 0.17 -6.50
C GLY A 77 -20.83 -0.67 -7.16
N SER A 78 -21.53 -0.06 -8.09
CA SER A 78 -22.57 -0.73 -8.87
C SER A 78 -22.02 -1.27 -10.19
N GLY A 79 -22.57 -2.39 -10.64
CA GLY A 79 -22.24 -2.96 -11.93
C GLY A 79 -21.04 -3.91 -11.93
N VAL A 80 -20.89 -4.61 -13.04
CA VAL A 80 -19.75 -5.50 -13.29
C VAL A 80 -18.51 -4.64 -13.53
N GLY A 81 -17.38 -5.03 -12.94
CA GLY A 81 -16.12 -4.30 -13.13
C GLY A 81 -15.93 -3.09 -12.23
N TRP A 82 -16.79 -2.90 -11.22
CA TRP A 82 -16.69 -1.78 -10.29
C TRP A 82 -15.33 -1.72 -9.58
N LEU A 83 -14.77 -2.87 -9.21
CA LEU A 83 -13.50 -2.93 -8.51
C LEU A 83 -12.33 -2.52 -9.44
N GLN A 84 -12.35 -3.00 -10.67
CA GLN A 84 -11.33 -2.65 -11.66
C GLN A 84 -11.37 -1.15 -11.98
N GLU A 85 -12.55 -0.56 -12.06
CA GLU A 85 -12.71 0.88 -12.26
C GLU A 85 -12.18 1.67 -11.06
N ALA A 86 -12.50 1.23 -9.84
CA ALA A 86 -11.99 1.85 -8.63
C ALA A 86 -10.48 1.76 -8.54
N LEU A 87 -9.90 0.59 -8.79
CA LEU A 87 -8.44 0.41 -8.77
C LEU A 87 -7.76 1.25 -9.86
N ALA A 88 -8.37 1.38 -11.04
CA ALA A 88 -7.84 2.24 -12.10
C ALA A 88 -7.82 3.70 -11.69
N ALA A 89 -8.81 4.16 -10.93
CA ALA A 89 -8.84 5.53 -10.40
C ALA A 89 -7.71 5.78 -9.39
N PHE A 90 -7.45 4.82 -8.50
CA PHE A 90 -6.32 4.90 -7.58
C PHE A 90 -4.99 4.85 -8.33
N ASP A 91 -4.87 3.98 -9.33
CA ASP A 91 -3.66 3.88 -10.16
C ASP A 91 -3.35 5.21 -10.86
N ALA A 92 -4.38 5.87 -11.38
CA ALA A 92 -4.22 7.18 -12.01
C ALA A 92 -3.76 8.25 -11.02
N TYR A 93 -4.33 8.25 -9.81
CA TYR A 93 -3.93 9.16 -8.75
C TYR A 93 -2.46 8.96 -8.33
N GLU A 94 -2.02 7.72 -8.24
CA GLU A 94 -0.65 7.35 -7.84
C GLU A 94 0.33 7.37 -9.02
N GLU A 95 -0.11 7.77 -10.19
CA GLU A 95 0.73 7.81 -11.39
C GLU A 95 1.41 6.47 -11.69
N VAL A 96 0.63 5.41 -11.61
CA VAL A 96 1.08 4.05 -11.93
C VAL A 96 1.23 3.82 -13.44
N ALA A 97 0.64 4.67 -14.26
CA ALA A 97 0.61 4.48 -15.69
C ALA A 97 2.01 4.37 -16.29
N ALA A 98 2.37 3.16 -16.67
CA ALA A 98 3.58 2.92 -17.44
C ALA A 98 3.41 3.51 -18.84
N ASP A 99 4.38 4.31 -19.26
CA ASP A 99 4.46 4.68 -20.65
C ASP A 99 5.09 3.51 -21.43
N ALA A 100 4.26 2.85 -22.22
CA ALA A 100 4.69 1.68 -23.00
C ALA A 100 5.77 2.04 -24.05
N GLU A 101 5.80 3.28 -24.50
CA GLU A 101 6.79 3.73 -25.49
C GLU A 101 8.15 4.01 -24.85
N THR A 102 8.17 4.62 -23.67
CA THR A 102 9.42 4.97 -22.98
C THR A 102 9.87 3.93 -21.98
N GLY A 103 8.99 3.01 -21.60
CA GLY A 103 9.25 2.02 -20.54
C GLY A 103 9.24 2.61 -19.14
N ASP A 104 8.71 3.83 -18.96
CA ASP A 104 8.59 4.45 -17.65
C ASP A 104 7.55 3.69 -16.81
N PRO A 105 7.94 3.12 -15.65
CA PRO A 105 7.02 2.39 -14.79
C PRO A 105 6.04 3.28 -14.03
N GLY A 106 6.10 4.61 -14.20
CA GLY A 106 5.37 5.56 -13.37
C GLY A 106 6.06 5.81 -12.03
N MET A 107 5.44 6.60 -11.15
CA MET A 107 6.00 6.91 -9.82
C MET A 107 5.82 5.75 -8.83
N TYR A 108 4.69 5.08 -8.90
CA TYR A 108 4.38 3.94 -8.05
C TYR A 108 3.97 2.74 -8.91
N ARG A 109 4.08 1.56 -8.31
CA ARG A 109 3.49 0.34 -8.84
C ARG A 109 2.56 -0.25 -7.81
N ARG A 110 1.43 -0.78 -8.25
CA ARG A 110 0.47 -1.46 -7.38
C ARG A 110 0.86 -2.94 -7.29
N VAL A 111 1.14 -3.39 -6.09
CA VAL A 111 1.58 -4.77 -5.84
C VAL A 111 0.72 -5.42 -4.77
N LEU A 112 0.64 -6.75 -4.78
CA LEU A 112 -0.07 -7.52 -3.77
C LEU A 112 0.86 -7.92 -2.64
N VAL A 113 0.37 -7.78 -1.40
CA VAL A 113 1.02 -8.28 -0.19
C VAL A 113 0.13 -9.35 0.41
N ASP A 114 0.69 -10.51 0.69
CA ASP A 114 0.02 -11.62 1.36
C ASP A 114 0.21 -11.53 2.87
N GLY A 115 -0.57 -12.29 3.61
CA GLY A 115 -0.38 -12.44 5.06
C GLY A 115 -0.79 -11.22 5.85
N ILE A 116 -1.89 -10.55 5.47
CA ILE A 116 -2.41 -9.40 6.21
C ILE A 116 -3.08 -9.92 7.49
N PRO A 117 -2.58 -9.53 8.68
CA PRO A 117 -3.15 -10.01 9.94
C PRO A 117 -4.51 -9.37 10.24
N ALA A 118 -5.33 -10.08 11.00
CA ALA A 118 -6.64 -9.58 11.43
C ALA A 118 -6.55 -8.50 12.52
N ARG A 119 -5.38 -8.32 13.14
CA ARG A 119 -5.18 -7.39 14.26
C ARG A 119 -4.20 -6.29 13.91
N ALA A 120 -4.49 -5.09 14.39
CA ALA A 120 -3.58 -3.97 14.32
C ALA A 120 -2.26 -4.25 15.05
N GLY A 121 -1.18 -3.64 14.60
CA GLY A 121 0.14 -3.76 15.21
C GLY A 121 0.92 -5.03 14.87
N LEU A 122 0.29 -5.99 14.19
CA LEU A 122 0.98 -7.19 13.73
C LEU A 122 1.64 -6.95 12.37
N ALA A 123 2.70 -7.71 12.10
CA ALA A 123 3.43 -7.64 10.84
C ALA A 123 2.66 -8.31 9.72
N CYS A 124 2.70 -7.70 8.55
CA CYS A 124 2.19 -8.28 7.32
C CYS A 124 3.22 -9.23 6.70
N GLY A 125 2.76 -10.05 5.78
CA GLY A 125 3.59 -11.01 5.07
C GLY A 125 3.67 -12.36 5.78
N ALA A 126 4.73 -13.11 5.54
CA ALA A 126 4.89 -14.47 6.06
C ALA A 126 4.92 -14.50 7.60
N ALA A 127 5.53 -13.49 8.25
CA ALA A 127 5.56 -13.36 9.71
C ALA A 127 4.16 -13.09 10.26
N GLY A 128 3.36 -12.26 9.60
CA GLY A 128 1.97 -12.00 9.97
C GLY A 128 1.09 -13.24 9.85
N ALA A 129 1.24 -14.00 8.78
CA ALA A 129 0.52 -15.25 8.55
C ALA A 129 0.84 -16.31 9.62
N ARG A 130 2.09 -16.36 10.07
CA ARG A 130 2.53 -17.29 11.12
C ARG A 130 2.01 -16.90 12.51
N ALA A 131 1.93 -15.60 12.79
CA ALA A 131 1.45 -15.10 14.06
C ALA A 131 -0.08 -15.18 14.18
N GLY A 132 -0.77 -15.22 13.06
CA GLY A 132 -2.23 -15.36 13.01
C GLY A 132 -2.65 -16.81 12.95
N SER A 133 -3.80 -17.11 13.54
CA SER A 133 -4.40 -18.42 13.49
C SER A 133 -5.23 -18.60 12.21
N GLY A 134 -4.62 -18.53 11.04
CA GLY A 134 -5.36 -18.71 9.82
C GLY A 134 -4.67 -18.16 8.58
N VAL A 135 -5.35 -18.29 7.44
CA VAL A 135 -4.90 -17.75 6.16
C VAL A 135 -5.01 -16.24 6.20
N GLY A 136 -3.89 -15.55 6.04
CA GLY A 136 -3.86 -14.08 5.95
C GLY A 136 -4.59 -13.59 4.71
N GLU A 137 -5.18 -12.41 4.83
CA GLU A 137 -5.78 -11.72 3.70
C GLU A 137 -4.70 -11.18 2.75
N ARG A 138 -5.11 -10.83 1.56
CA ARG A 138 -4.25 -10.18 0.56
C ARG A 138 -4.72 -8.74 0.38
N ALA A 139 -3.78 -7.85 0.20
CA ALA A 139 -4.09 -6.43 -0.02
C ALA A 139 -3.13 -5.81 -1.02
N TRP A 140 -3.63 -4.81 -1.73
CA TRP A 140 -2.82 -3.99 -2.60
C TRP A 140 -2.05 -2.94 -1.80
N ILE A 141 -0.85 -2.61 -2.25
CA ILE A 141 -0.08 -1.47 -1.75
C ILE A 141 0.63 -0.79 -2.93
N TYR A 142 0.83 0.52 -2.84
CA TYR A 142 1.59 1.26 -3.85
C TYR A 142 3.04 1.38 -3.40
N GLU A 143 3.94 0.80 -4.18
CA GLU A 143 5.37 0.83 -3.94
C GLU A 143 6.05 1.83 -4.87
N TRP A 144 6.95 2.64 -4.32
CA TRP A 144 7.73 3.63 -5.06
C TRP A 144 8.70 2.94 -6.03
N THR A 145 8.79 3.45 -7.26
CA THR A 145 9.57 2.82 -8.33
C THR A 145 10.90 3.49 -8.63
N ARG A 146 11.11 4.68 -8.08
CA ARG A 146 12.27 5.51 -8.39
C ARG A 146 13.35 5.41 -7.31
N PRO A 147 14.62 5.83 -7.59
CA PRO A 147 15.66 5.83 -6.58
C PRO A 147 15.29 6.67 -5.35
N VAL A 148 15.72 6.24 -4.18
CA VAL A 148 15.45 6.91 -2.89
C VAL A 148 16.70 7.45 -2.22
N THR A 149 17.86 7.38 -2.87
CA THR A 149 19.17 7.76 -2.31
C THR A 149 19.22 9.21 -1.83
N ASP A 150 18.49 10.11 -2.48
CA ASP A 150 18.46 11.53 -2.14
C ASP A 150 17.23 11.92 -1.30
N LEU A 151 16.41 10.95 -0.89
CA LEU A 151 15.20 11.22 -0.12
C LEU A 151 15.44 11.00 1.38
N PRO A 152 14.97 11.92 2.24
CA PRO A 152 15.01 11.70 3.69
C PRO A 152 14.20 10.46 4.07
N ARG A 153 14.77 9.63 4.92
CA ARG A 153 14.06 8.47 5.46
C ARG A 153 13.18 8.88 6.62
N ILE A 154 11.96 8.37 6.65
CA ILE A 154 11.04 8.57 7.77
C ILE A 154 11.27 7.40 8.74
N GLU A 155 12.09 7.64 9.77
CA GLU A 155 12.53 6.59 10.70
C GLU A 155 11.38 5.97 11.48
N SER A 156 10.32 6.72 11.75
CA SER A 156 9.14 6.20 12.45
C SER A 156 8.34 5.20 11.61
N GLY A 157 8.52 5.20 10.29
CA GLY A 157 7.71 4.40 9.37
C GLY A 157 6.28 4.90 9.23
N ARG A 158 5.97 6.08 9.72
CA ARG A 158 4.63 6.67 9.70
C ARG A 158 4.64 8.04 9.05
N TRP A 159 3.73 8.25 8.12
CA TRP A 159 3.50 9.54 7.48
C TRP A 159 2.45 10.35 8.25
N GLY A 160 2.77 11.59 8.52
CA GLY A 160 1.87 12.55 9.17
C GLY A 160 2.11 12.70 10.66
#